data_99e5a76de40ea3c85539b36632e305d1
#
_entry.id   99e5a76de40ea3c85539b36632e305d1
#
_cell.length_a   1.000
_cell.length_b   1.000
_cell.length_c   1.000
_cell.angle_alpha   90.00
_cell.angle_beta   90.00
_cell.angle_gamma   90.00
#
_symmetry.space_group_name_H-M   'P 1'
#
loop_
_entity.id
_entity.type
_entity.pdbx_description
1 polymer ?
#
loop_
_entity_poly.entity_id
_entity_poly.type
_entity_poly.pdbx_seq_one_letter_code
_entity_poly.pdbx_strand_id
1 'polypeptide(L)' 'MAQVSITYCLSAMCSQHDVKELKRTLNEFPGVKSVAVNEEEAKLSIDYDDTGVSQKQLEKRLEECGYTFHEASKHSF' A
#
# COMPACT_ATOMS: atom_id res chain seq x y z
N MET A 1 -13.04 -12.55 9.82
CA MET A 1 -12.56 -11.29 9.22
C MET A 1 -11.25 -10.88 9.88
N ALA A 2 -10.18 -10.81 9.11
CA ALA A 2 -8.90 -10.39 9.64
C ALA A 2 -8.51 -9.05 9.01
N GLN A 3 -8.54 -8.01 9.81
CA GLN A 3 -8.09 -6.70 9.37
C GLN A 3 -6.58 -6.62 9.56
N VAL A 4 -5.88 -6.18 8.54
CA VAL A 4 -4.43 -6.05 8.55
C VAL A 4 -4.04 -4.62 8.22
N SER A 5 -3.09 -4.10 8.97
CA SER A 5 -2.51 -2.78 8.71
C SER A 5 -1.03 -2.98 8.40
N ILE A 6 -0.61 -2.60 7.22
CA ILE A 6 0.76 -2.81 6.77
C ILE A 6 1.38 -1.49 6.32
N THR A 7 2.65 -1.30 6.65
CA THR A 7 3.40 -0.12 6.25
C THR A 7 4.61 -0.53 5.43
N TYR A 8 4.77 0.10 4.27
CA TYR A 8 5.93 -0.11 3.42
C TYR A 8 6.78 1.16 3.36
N CYS A 9 8.09 0.97 3.27
CA CYS A 9 9.00 2.06 2.96
C CYS A 9 9.26 2.04 1.47
N LEU A 10 9.05 3.16 0.80
CA LEU A 10 9.25 3.30 -0.64
C LEU A 10 10.61 3.92 -0.92
N SER A 11 11.38 3.33 -1.84
CA SER A 11 12.72 3.83 -2.19
C SER A 11 12.70 4.94 -3.20
N ALA A 12 11.62 5.06 -3.95
CA ALA A 12 11.50 6.08 -4.99
C ALA A 12 10.08 6.60 -5.04
N MET A 13 9.88 7.80 -4.53
CA MET A 13 8.62 8.53 -4.70
C MET A 13 8.96 9.80 -5.45
N CYS A 14 8.38 9.93 -6.64
CA CYS A 14 8.81 10.95 -7.57
C CYS A 14 7.97 12.22 -7.55
N SER A 15 6.67 12.16 -7.28
CA SER A 15 5.83 13.36 -7.31
C SER A 15 4.48 13.14 -6.64
N GLN A 16 3.75 14.23 -6.35
CA GLN A 16 2.39 14.16 -5.81
C GLN A 16 1.43 13.45 -6.76
N HIS A 17 1.70 13.54 -8.04
CA HIS A 17 0.86 12.89 -9.05
C HIS A 17 0.93 11.36 -8.90
N ASP A 18 2.11 10.85 -8.68
CA ASP A 18 2.31 9.41 -8.47
C ASP A 18 1.63 8.93 -7.19
N VAL A 19 1.66 9.75 -6.15
CA VAL A 19 1.00 9.44 -4.87
C VAL A 19 -0.50 9.26 -5.06
N LYS A 20 -1.13 10.17 -5.80
CA LYS A 20 -2.57 10.11 -6.06
C LYS A 20 -2.95 8.86 -6.86
N GLU A 21 -2.17 8.53 -7.87
CA GLU A 21 -2.41 7.35 -8.67
C GLU A 21 -2.21 6.08 -7.84
N LEU A 22 -1.21 6.06 -7.01
CA LEU A 22 -0.94 4.92 -6.13
C LEU A 22 -2.10 4.67 -5.18
N LYS A 23 -2.60 5.72 -4.52
CA LYS A 23 -3.75 5.60 -3.63
C LYS A 23 -4.97 5.08 -4.38
N ARG A 24 -5.25 5.62 -5.55
CA ARG A 24 -6.37 5.24 -6.35
C ARG A 24 -6.28 3.78 -6.79
N THR A 25 -5.10 3.40 -7.26
CA THR A 25 -4.85 2.04 -7.72
C THR A 25 -5.06 1.02 -6.60
N LEU A 26 -4.55 1.31 -5.42
CA LEU A 26 -4.68 0.41 -4.29
C LEU A 26 -6.11 0.37 -3.75
N ASN A 27 -6.82 1.49 -3.78
CA ASN A 27 -8.22 1.53 -3.35
C ASN A 27 -9.16 0.75 -4.27
N GLU A 28 -8.74 0.42 -5.47
CA GLU A 28 -9.54 -0.38 -6.38
C GLU A 28 -9.66 -1.84 -5.95
N PHE A 29 -8.75 -2.31 -5.11
CA PHE A 29 -8.84 -3.68 -4.62
C PHE A 29 -10.00 -3.85 -3.66
N PRO A 30 -10.85 -4.88 -3.87
CA PRO A 30 -11.87 -5.20 -2.88
C PRO A 30 -11.20 -5.64 -1.59
N GLY A 31 -11.64 -5.15 -0.48
CA GLY A 31 -11.04 -5.46 0.80
C GLY A 31 -10.08 -4.40 1.33
N VAL A 32 -9.59 -3.51 0.47
CA VAL A 32 -8.79 -2.38 0.94
C VAL A 32 -9.71 -1.34 1.55
N LYS A 33 -9.45 -1.00 2.81
CA LYS A 33 -10.29 -0.05 3.55
C LYS A 33 -9.76 1.36 3.48
N SER A 34 -8.44 1.53 3.60
CA SER A 34 -7.84 2.86 3.50
C SER A 34 -6.39 2.75 3.05
N VAL A 35 -5.92 3.81 2.43
CA VAL A 35 -4.53 3.92 1.98
C VAL A 35 -4.05 5.31 2.38
N ALA A 36 -2.90 5.36 3.04
CA ALA A 36 -2.28 6.62 3.45
C ALA A 36 -0.83 6.63 2.96
N VAL A 37 -0.40 7.77 2.44
CA VAL A 37 0.97 7.94 1.97
C VAL A 37 1.60 9.12 2.69
N ASN A 38 2.79 8.92 3.25
CA ASN A 38 3.58 9.97 3.84
C ASN A 38 4.74 10.27 2.90
N GLU A 39 4.66 11.40 2.21
CA GLU A 39 5.67 11.78 1.22
C GLU A 39 7.00 12.13 1.88
N GLU A 40 6.97 12.75 3.05
CA GLU A 40 8.19 13.16 3.74
C GLU A 40 9.04 11.98 4.15
N GLU A 41 8.40 10.90 4.59
CA GLU A 41 9.09 9.71 5.04
C GLU A 41 9.13 8.62 3.98
N ALA A 42 8.50 8.85 2.84
CA ALA A 42 8.36 7.87 1.77
C ALA A 42 7.77 6.56 2.28
N LYS A 43 6.69 6.65 3.06
CA LYS A 43 6.00 5.51 3.63
C LYS A 43 4.59 5.39 3.11
N LEU A 44 4.17 4.16 2.90
CA LEU A 44 2.83 3.80 2.44
C LEU A 44 2.18 2.91 3.49
N SER A 45 1.01 3.31 3.97
CA SER A 45 0.24 2.51 4.92
C SER A 45 -1.05 2.05 4.27
N ILE A 46 -1.37 0.78 4.39
CA ILE A 46 -2.57 0.19 3.81
C ILE A 46 -3.31 -0.58 4.89
N ASP A 47 -4.59 -0.26 5.07
CA ASP A 47 -5.50 -1.03 5.91
C ASP A 47 -6.39 -1.85 5.00
N TYR A 48 -6.37 -3.16 5.16
CA TYR A 48 -7.13 -4.05 4.30
C TYR A 48 -7.64 -5.27 5.06
N ASP A 49 -8.62 -5.95 4.46
CA ASP A 49 -9.16 -7.19 4.97
C ASP A 49 -8.54 -8.31 4.14
N ASP A 50 -7.81 -9.22 4.77
CA ASP A 50 -7.08 -10.27 4.07
C ASP A 50 -7.99 -11.36 3.50
N THR A 51 -9.27 -11.32 3.80
CA THR A 51 -10.23 -12.21 3.13
C THR A 51 -10.62 -11.68 1.75
N GLY A 52 -10.46 -10.37 1.51
CA GLY A 52 -10.79 -9.76 0.21
C GLY A 52 -9.60 -9.57 -0.69
N VAL A 53 -8.41 -9.33 -0.13
CA VAL A 53 -7.19 -9.08 -0.88
C VAL A 53 -6.01 -9.60 -0.08
N SER A 54 -4.98 -10.09 -0.76
CA SER A 54 -3.78 -10.59 -0.07
C SER A 54 -2.64 -9.58 -0.15
N GLN A 55 -1.70 -9.71 0.77
CA GLN A 55 -0.49 -8.89 0.78
C GLN A 55 0.26 -9.02 -0.54
N LYS A 56 0.33 -10.22 -1.09
CA LYS A 56 1.02 -10.47 -2.36
C LYS A 56 0.40 -9.70 -3.52
N GLN A 57 -0.92 -9.58 -3.52
CA GLN A 57 -1.61 -8.81 -4.57
C GLN A 57 -1.26 -7.33 -4.49
N LEU A 58 -1.19 -6.78 -3.28
CA LEU A 58 -0.81 -5.39 -3.07
C LEU A 58 0.64 -5.15 -3.50
N GLU A 59 1.54 -6.04 -3.11
CA GLU A 59 2.96 -5.95 -3.47
C GLU A 59 3.17 -6.06 -4.98
N LYS A 60 2.47 -6.99 -5.60
CA LYS A 60 2.53 -7.16 -7.05
C LYS A 60 2.10 -5.89 -7.76
N ARG A 61 1.05 -5.25 -7.27
CA ARG A 61 0.57 -4.01 -7.88
C ARG A 61 1.58 -2.87 -7.73
N LEU A 62 2.23 -2.79 -6.59
CA LEU A 62 3.29 -1.80 -6.37
C LEU A 62 4.45 -2.01 -7.35
N GLU A 63 4.84 -3.26 -7.56
CA GLU A 63 5.90 -3.59 -8.51
C GLU A 63 5.50 -3.24 -9.94
N GLU A 64 4.26 -3.50 -10.32
CA GLU A 64 3.75 -3.16 -11.64
C GLU A 64 3.75 -1.65 -11.89
N CYS A 65 3.57 -0.86 -10.83
CA CYS A 65 3.62 0.59 -10.91
C CYS A 65 5.05 1.13 -10.94
N GLY A 66 6.04 0.27 -10.76
CA GLY A 66 7.43 0.66 -10.82
C GLY A 66 8.03 1.13 -9.51
N TYR A 67 7.37 0.89 -8.40
CA TYR A 67 7.88 1.28 -7.09
C TYR A 67 8.79 0.21 -6.51
N THR A 68 9.86 0.66 -5.87
CA THR A 68 10.72 -0.20 -5.07
C THR A 68 10.34 0.00 -3.61
N PHE A 69 10.07 -1.07 -2.90
CA PHE A 69 9.53 -1.00 -1.56
C PHE A 69 10.06 -2.14 -0.69
N HIS A 70 9.93 -1.96 0.63
CA HIS A 70 10.13 -3.05 1.57
C HIS A 70 9.18 -2.88 2.75
N GLU A 71 8.84 -3.99 3.40
CA GLU A 71 7.91 -3.99 4.51
C GLU A 71 8.56 -3.36 5.74
N ALA A 72 7.93 -2.32 6.26
CA ALA A 72 8.40 -1.62 7.46
C ALA A 72 7.73 -2.17 8.72
N SER A 73 6.41 -2.37 8.68
CA SER A 73 5.68 -2.93 9.81
C SER A 73 4.38 -3.57 9.32
N LYS A 74 3.85 -4.47 10.14
CA LYS A 74 2.59 -5.15 9.84
C LYS A 74 1.88 -5.49 11.15
N HIS A 75 0.61 -5.15 11.22
CA HIS A 75 -0.24 -5.48 12.36
C HIS A 75 -1.50 -6.17 11.87
N SER A 76 -1.83 -7.28 12.53
CA SER A 76 -3.09 -7.99 12.28
C SER A 76 -4.00 -7.81 13.48
N PHE A 77 -5.26 -7.54 13.24
CA PHE A 77 -6.26 -7.36 14.28
C PHE A 77 -7.26 -8.50 14.31
#